data_adef13c97610e2dcc76dc48d252cab58
#
_entry.id   adef13c97610e2dcc76dc48d252cab58
#
_cell.length_a   1.000
_cell.length_b   1.000
_cell.length_c   1.000
_cell.angle_alpha   90.00
_cell.angle_beta   90.00
_cell.angle_gamma   90.00
#
_symmetry.space_group_name_H-M   'P 1'
#
loop_
_entity.id
_entity.type
_entity.pdbx_description
1 polymer ?
#
loop_
_entity_poly.entity_id
_entity_poly.type
_entity_poly.pdbx_seq_one_letter_code
_entity_poly.pdbx_strand_id
1 'polypeptide(L)'
;MYFGVQMYGVSKEWKQDPEGFLKKIYEAGYRQIEPCLGFRVDARDYGFWIPEDLEQAMPLLAKYHIEVHAVHIFLDEYHYEREFAILTELAQKYHISWFVVKSPARLTKDVLDETAARYRELAEELEKAGAGLLIHNEKEDICIRVNGKTAYEYLLEACGEKVGAEVDAGWMYCGGVDPEEFLWAHADRVKAV
;
A
#
# COMPACT_ATOMS: atom_id res chain seq x y z
N MET A 1 -0.12 11.17 -15.28
CA MET A 1 0.81 10.29 -14.54
C MET A 1 1.36 11.12 -13.39
N TYR A 2 1.30 10.60 -12.19
CA TYR A 2 1.82 11.24 -10.99
C TYR A 2 3.03 10.45 -10.51
N PHE A 3 3.99 11.13 -9.92
CA PHE A 3 5.17 10.50 -9.33
C PHE A 3 5.19 10.79 -7.84
N GLY A 4 5.25 9.75 -7.05
CA GLY A 4 5.34 9.80 -5.60
C GLY A 4 6.63 9.18 -5.06
N VAL A 5 6.84 9.33 -3.76
CA VAL A 5 7.93 8.68 -3.03
C VAL A 5 7.32 7.70 -2.02
N GLN A 6 7.59 6.42 -2.20
CA GLN A 6 7.29 5.40 -1.21
C GLN A 6 8.30 5.53 -0.05
N MET A 7 7.81 5.64 1.18
CA MET A 7 8.63 6.12 2.30
C MET A 7 9.36 5.02 3.09
N TYR A 8 9.17 3.75 2.77
CA TYR A 8 9.84 2.65 3.48
C TYR A 8 11.36 2.79 3.45
N GLY A 9 11.93 3.00 2.27
CA GLY A 9 13.37 3.10 2.06
C GLY A 9 14.00 4.39 2.59
N VAL A 10 13.21 5.42 2.90
CA VAL A 10 13.68 6.77 3.33
C VAL A 10 13.16 7.16 4.71
N SER A 11 12.67 6.20 5.48
CA SER A 11 12.12 6.42 6.82
C SER A 11 13.12 7.02 7.82
N LYS A 12 14.41 6.76 7.65
CA LYS A 12 15.47 7.32 8.50
C LYS A 12 15.67 8.80 8.23
N GLU A 13 15.70 9.21 6.96
CA GLU A 13 15.83 10.59 6.53
C GLU A 13 14.64 11.41 7.01
N TRP A 14 13.43 10.88 6.87
CA TRP A 14 12.23 11.48 7.42
C TRP A 14 12.31 11.70 8.93
N LYS A 15 12.71 10.68 9.71
CA LYS A 15 12.80 10.77 11.17
C LYS A 15 13.86 11.78 11.64
N GLN A 16 14.95 11.93 10.91
CA GLN A 16 16.05 12.83 11.29
C GLN A 16 15.72 14.29 11.00
N ASP A 17 15.15 14.58 9.85
CA ASP A 17 14.84 15.94 9.40
C ASP A 17 13.62 15.92 8.45
N PRO A 18 12.38 15.88 8.99
CA PRO A 18 11.18 15.85 8.18
C PRO A 18 11.07 17.02 7.22
N GLU A 19 11.43 18.23 7.67
CA GLU A 19 11.33 19.42 6.85
C GLU A 19 12.36 19.45 5.73
N GLY A 20 13.61 19.12 6.02
CA GLY A 20 14.65 19.03 5.00
C GLY A 20 14.37 17.91 4.00
N PHE A 21 13.78 16.79 4.44
CA PHE A 21 13.34 15.73 3.57
C PHE A 21 12.26 16.22 2.58
N LEU A 22 11.18 16.85 3.07
CA LEU A 22 10.11 17.36 2.22
C LEU A 22 10.60 18.44 1.23
N LYS A 23 11.51 19.29 1.67
CA LYS A 23 12.14 20.27 0.79
C LYS A 23 12.88 19.58 -0.37
N LYS A 24 13.65 18.53 -0.08
CA LYS A 24 14.40 17.79 -1.11
C LYS A 24 13.48 17.13 -2.13
N ILE A 25 12.43 16.43 -1.68
CA ILE A 25 11.50 15.75 -2.60
C ILE A 25 10.69 16.78 -3.40
N TYR A 26 10.31 17.91 -2.80
CA TYR A 26 9.65 19.02 -3.50
C TYR A 26 10.54 19.62 -4.59
N GLU A 27 11.82 19.92 -4.29
CA GLU A 27 12.80 20.44 -5.24
C GLU A 27 13.11 19.44 -6.36
N ALA A 28 13.06 18.12 -6.07
CA ALA A 28 13.17 17.06 -7.06
C ALA A 28 11.92 16.90 -7.95
N GLY A 29 10.84 17.62 -7.66
CA GLY A 29 9.62 17.63 -8.48
C GLY A 29 8.52 16.70 -7.99
N TYR A 30 8.72 15.93 -6.94
CA TYR A 30 7.68 15.09 -6.36
C TYR A 30 6.63 15.90 -5.60
N ARG A 31 5.39 15.45 -5.67
CA ARG A 31 4.24 16.09 -4.99
C ARG A 31 3.40 15.10 -4.19
N GLN A 32 3.78 13.83 -4.20
CA GLN A 32 3.06 12.77 -3.52
C GLN A 32 4.01 11.89 -2.73
N ILE A 33 3.52 11.41 -1.61
CA ILE A 33 4.20 10.39 -0.80
C ILE A 33 3.25 9.23 -0.50
N GLU A 34 3.85 8.08 -0.23
CA GLU A 34 3.20 6.88 0.29
C GLU A 34 3.91 6.45 1.57
N PRO A 35 3.44 6.87 2.75
CA PRO A 35 3.97 6.38 4.01
C PRO A 35 3.54 4.95 4.29
N CYS A 36 4.36 4.24 5.07
CA CYS A 36 4.01 2.96 5.65
C CYS A 36 3.33 3.18 7.00
N LEU A 37 2.15 2.62 7.20
CA LEU A 37 1.33 2.78 8.39
C LEU A 37 1.14 1.44 9.11
N GLY A 38 1.41 1.42 10.40
CA GLY A 38 1.01 0.36 11.32
C GLY A 38 0.04 0.91 12.37
N PHE A 39 -0.60 0.01 13.11
CA PHE A 39 -1.63 0.38 14.08
C PHE A 39 -1.18 0.24 15.54
N ARG A 40 0.03 -0.23 15.75
CA ARG A 40 0.64 -0.42 17.06
C ARG A 40 1.79 0.55 17.22
N VAL A 41 2.02 1.01 18.45
CA VAL A 41 3.09 1.98 18.76
C VAL A 41 4.48 1.46 18.38
N ASP A 42 4.71 0.14 18.51
CA ASP A 42 5.96 -0.53 18.12
C ASP A 42 6.20 -0.56 16.59
N ALA A 43 5.21 -0.25 15.76
CA ALA A 43 5.40 -0.05 14.32
C ALA A 43 6.47 1.02 14.02
N ARG A 44 6.61 2.02 14.88
CA ARG A 44 7.63 3.06 14.78
C ARG A 44 9.07 2.52 14.83
N ASP A 45 9.30 1.39 15.49
CA ASP A 45 10.63 0.77 15.57
C ASP A 45 11.09 0.24 14.21
N TYR A 46 10.12 -0.10 13.36
CA TYR A 46 10.36 -0.55 11.97
C TYR A 46 10.36 0.59 10.95
N GLY A 47 10.20 1.84 11.38
CA GLY A 47 10.17 3.00 10.49
C GLY A 47 8.78 3.35 9.96
N PHE A 48 7.75 2.68 10.42
CA PHE A 48 6.37 2.96 10.04
C PHE A 48 5.80 4.12 10.85
N TRP A 49 4.80 4.77 10.29
CA TRP A 49 3.96 5.72 11.00
C TRP A 49 2.84 4.97 11.72
N ILE A 50 2.25 5.62 12.69
CA ILE A 50 0.94 5.27 13.22
C ILE A 50 -0.04 6.40 12.86
N PRO A 51 -1.37 6.23 13.03
CA PRO A 51 -2.34 7.26 12.67
C PRO A 51 -2.03 8.66 13.22
N GLU A 52 -1.53 8.75 14.43
CA GLU A 52 -1.14 10.02 15.07
C GLU A 52 0.08 10.68 14.41
N ASP A 53 1.01 9.89 13.87
CA ASP A 53 2.17 10.43 13.13
C ASP A 53 1.73 11.03 11.80
N LEU A 54 0.79 10.38 11.12
CA LEU A 54 0.18 10.91 9.90
C LEU A 54 -0.51 12.25 10.19
N GLU A 55 -1.32 12.33 11.24
CA GLU A 55 -1.98 13.56 11.64
C GLU A 55 -0.98 14.71 11.93
N GLN A 56 0.10 14.40 12.63
CA GLN A 56 1.14 15.37 12.93
C GLN A 56 1.93 15.83 11.70
N ALA A 57 2.07 14.97 10.68
CA ALA A 57 2.77 15.30 9.46
C ALA A 57 1.96 16.23 8.53
N MET A 58 0.62 16.17 8.55
CA MET A 58 -0.25 16.86 7.60
C MET A 58 0.01 18.36 7.47
N PRO A 59 0.21 19.16 8.56
CA PRO A 59 0.51 20.59 8.41
C PRO A 59 1.82 20.86 7.68
N LEU A 60 2.84 20.01 7.91
CA LEU A 60 4.13 20.15 7.24
C LEU A 60 4.04 19.73 5.77
N LEU A 61 3.31 18.68 5.47
CA LEU A 61 3.04 18.24 4.09
C LEU A 61 2.32 19.35 3.29
N ALA A 62 1.30 19.95 3.89
CA ALA A 62 0.57 21.06 3.28
C ALA A 62 1.47 22.27 2.99
N LYS A 63 2.41 22.60 3.88
CA LYS A 63 3.40 23.68 3.68
C LYS A 63 4.23 23.50 2.41
N TYR A 64 4.56 22.24 2.07
CA TYR A 64 5.34 21.89 0.88
C TYR A 64 4.47 21.46 -0.31
N HIS A 65 3.15 21.59 -0.24
CA HIS A 65 2.22 21.15 -1.29
C HIS A 65 2.47 19.67 -1.68
N ILE A 66 2.72 18.83 -0.70
CA ILE A 66 2.89 17.39 -0.85
C ILE A 66 1.66 16.70 -0.27
N GLU A 67 1.11 15.76 -1.02
CA GLU A 67 -0.09 15.00 -0.67
C GLU A 67 0.25 13.56 -0.28
N VAL A 68 -0.53 13.00 0.64
CA VAL A 68 -0.53 11.56 0.90
C VAL A 68 -1.54 10.95 -0.06
N HIS A 69 -1.06 10.44 -1.19
CA HIS A 69 -1.94 9.85 -2.22
C HIS A 69 -2.27 8.39 -1.96
N ALA A 70 -1.31 7.65 -1.45
CA ALA A 70 -1.45 6.26 -1.04
C ALA A 70 -0.85 6.04 0.35
N VAL A 71 -1.27 4.98 1.02
CA VAL A 71 -0.72 4.55 2.33
C VAL A 71 -0.53 3.05 2.30
N HIS A 72 0.72 2.59 2.48
CA HIS A 72 1.03 1.19 2.62
C HIS A 72 0.72 0.74 4.07
N ILE A 73 -0.20 -0.19 4.23
CA ILE A 73 -0.73 -0.57 5.55
C ILE A 73 -0.29 -1.97 5.96
N PHE A 74 -0.02 -2.13 7.25
CA PHE A 74 0.33 -3.40 7.89
C PHE A 74 -0.78 -3.76 8.88
N LEU A 75 -1.77 -4.52 8.39
CA LEU A 75 -2.92 -4.96 9.17
C LEU A 75 -2.52 -5.99 10.23
N ASP A 76 -3.11 -5.87 11.41
CA ASP A 76 -3.03 -6.90 12.45
C ASP A 76 -4.09 -7.98 12.17
N GLU A 77 -3.66 -9.24 12.10
CA GLU A 77 -4.55 -10.38 11.82
C GLU A 77 -5.70 -10.54 12.84
N TYR A 78 -5.57 -9.94 14.03
CA TYR A 78 -6.53 -10.10 15.14
C TYR A 78 -7.45 -8.90 15.36
N HIS A 79 -7.18 -7.73 14.75
CA HIS A 79 -7.88 -6.48 15.06
C HIS A 79 -8.38 -5.73 13.81
N TYR A 80 -8.54 -6.41 12.69
CA TYR A 80 -8.81 -5.79 11.39
C TYR A 80 -10.09 -4.94 11.36
N GLU A 81 -11.17 -5.29 12.08
CA GLU A 81 -12.40 -4.46 12.10
C GLU A 81 -12.14 -3.04 12.65
N ARG A 82 -11.36 -2.94 13.72
CA ARG A 82 -10.96 -1.66 14.29
C ARG A 82 -10.08 -0.89 13.30
N GLU A 83 -9.17 -1.58 12.66
CA GLU A 83 -8.26 -0.98 11.69
C GLU A 83 -9.01 -0.49 10.46
N PHE A 84 -9.98 -1.22 9.97
CA PHE A 84 -10.86 -0.79 8.87
C PHE A 84 -11.58 0.53 9.18
N ALA A 85 -12.11 0.67 10.40
CA ALA A 85 -12.74 1.91 10.83
C ALA A 85 -11.77 3.10 10.84
N ILE A 86 -10.53 2.88 11.31
CA ILE A 86 -9.47 3.91 11.29
C ILE A 86 -9.12 4.28 9.83
N LEU A 87 -8.96 3.31 8.94
CA LEU A 87 -8.62 3.57 7.54
C LEU A 87 -9.70 4.37 6.81
N THR A 88 -10.97 4.05 7.04
CA THR A 88 -12.09 4.80 6.46
C THR A 88 -12.16 6.24 6.97
N GLU A 89 -11.87 6.46 8.25
CA GLU A 89 -11.77 7.80 8.84
C GLU A 89 -10.61 8.60 8.20
N LEU A 90 -9.43 7.98 8.09
CA LEU A 90 -8.26 8.61 7.46
C LEU A 90 -8.52 8.95 5.98
N ALA A 91 -9.17 8.05 5.24
CA ALA A 91 -9.57 8.27 3.85
C ALA A 91 -10.41 9.54 3.70
N GLN A 92 -11.47 9.64 4.50
CA GLN A 92 -12.39 10.79 4.47
C GLN A 92 -11.72 12.09 4.94
N LYS A 93 -10.95 12.03 6.01
CA LYS A 93 -10.34 13.21 6.63
C LYS A 93 -9.24 13.82 5.77
N TYR A 94 -8.43 12.99 5.13
CA TYR A 94 -7.23 13.43 4.41
C TYR A 94 -7.30 13.21 2.90
N HIS A 95 -8.43 12.74 2.38
CA HIS A 95 -8.65 12.47 0.96
C HIS A 95 -7.61 11.51 0.36
N ILE A 96 -7.22 10.49 1.13
CA ILE A 96 -6.29 9.44 0.69
C ILE A 96 -7.00 8.60 -0.37
N SER A 97 -6.40 8.47 -1.56
CA SER A 97 -7.02 7.76 -2.67
C SER A 97 -6.86 6.24 -2.58
N TRP A 98 -5.72 5.77 -2.04
CA TRP A 98 -5.38 4.36 -2.06
C TRP A 98 -4.80 3.88 -0.73
N PHE A 99 -5.23 2.71 -0.31
CA PHE A 99 -4.56 1.95 0.74
C PHE A 99 -3.95 0.70 0.11
N VAL A 100 -2.72 0.38 0.49
CA VAL A 100 -1.94 -0.69 -0.13
C VAL A 100 -1.68 -1.76 0.92
N VAL A 101 -2.10 -2.98 0.64
CA VAL A 101 -1.83 -4.17 1.46
C VAL A 101 -0.85 -5.08 0.74
N LYS A 102 -0.26 -6.02 1.46
CA LYS A 102 0.57 -7.07 0.86
C LYS A 102 -0.05 -8.46 1.02
N SER A 103 0.51 -9.43 0.32
CA SER A 103 0.16 -10.83 0.49
C SER A 103 0.41 -11.32 1.93
N PRO A 104 -0.35 -12.31 2.43
CA PRO A 104 -0.13 -12.88 3.75
C PRO A 104 1.19 -13.65 3.81
N ALA A 105 1.73 -13.83 5.02
CA ALA A 105 3.01 -14.54 5.23
C ALA A 105 2.98 -16.02 4.76
N ARG A 106 1.82 -16.66 4.76
CA ARG A 106 1.62 -18.03 4.25
C ARG A 106 0.83 -17.98 2.94
N LEU A 107 1.43 -18.47 1.87
CA LEU A 107 0.90 -18.42 0.52
C LEU A 107 0.25 -19.76 0.10
N THR A 108 -0.55 -20.35 1.00
CA THR A 108 -1.39 -21.52 0.67
C THR A 108 -2.75 -21.07 0.16
N LYS A 109 -3.39 -21.91 -0.66
CA LYS A 109 -4.71 -21.58 -1.23
C LYS A 109 -5.72 -21.14 -0.19
N ASP A 110 -5.85 -21.89 0.91
CA ASP A 110 -6.86 -21.60 1.94
C ASP A 110 -6.59 -20.26 2.63
N VAL A 111 -5.32 -19.92 2.92
CA VAL A 111 -4.95 -18.63 3.51
C VAL A 111 -5.18 -17.48 2.52
N LEU A 112 -4.89 -17.69 1.24
CA LEU A 112 -5.16 -16.67 0.21
C LEU A 112 -6.66 -16.43 0.03
N ASP A 113 -7.49 -17.48 0.07
CA ASP A 113 -8.95 -17.34 -0.01
C ASP A 113 -9.53 -16.57 1.18
N GLU A 114 -9.06 -16.86 2.41
CA GLU A 114 -9.43 -16.11 3.62
C GLU A 114 -8.97 -14.65 3.53
N THR A 115 -7.74 -14.42 3.08
CA THR A 115 -7.20 -13.07 2.89
C THR A 115 -8.00 -12.29 1.84
N ALA A 116 -8.33 -12.93 0.72
CA ALA A 116 -9.14 -12.31 -0.32
C ALA A 116 -10.53 -11.92 0.18
N ALA A 117 -11.15 -12.72 1.05
CA ALA A 117 -12.43 -12.37 1.66
C ALA A 117 -12.33 -11.08 2.48
N ARG A 118 -11.30 -10.97 3.35
CA ARG A 118 -11.05 -9.77 4.16
C ARG A 118 -10.73 -8.54 3.31
N TYR A 119 -9.95 -8.71 2.23
CA TYR A 119 -9.60 -7.60 1.35
C TYR A 119 -10.80 -7.09 0.54
N ARG A 120 -11.74 -7.98 0.16
CA ARG A 120 -13.02 -7.55 -0.43
C ARG A 120 -13.85 -6.71 0.54
N GLU A 121 -13.97 -7.13 1.80
CA GLU A 121 -14.67 -6.37 2.84
C GLU A 121 -14.03 -4.98 3.04
N LEU A 122 -12.70 -4.93 3.17
CA LEU A 122 -11.99 -3.65 3.29
C LEU A 122 -12.19 -2.76 2.07
N ALA A 123 -12.10 -3.31 0.86
CA ALA A 123 -12.30 -2.55 -0.37
C ALA A 123 -13.71 -1.94 -0.44
N GLU A 124 -14.75 -2.66 0.02
CA GLU A 124 -16.12 -2.16 0.09
C GLU A 124 -16.29 -1.01 1.10
N GLU A 125 -15.63 -1.09 2.25
CA GLU A 125 -15.65 0.00 3.24
C GLU A 125 -14.86 1.22 2.75
N LEU A 126 -13.70 1.02 2.14
CA LEU A 126 -12.90 2.11 1.56
C LEU A 126 -13.63 2.80 0.39
N GLU A 127 -14.32 2.05 -0.46
CA GLU A 127 -15.12 2.62 -1.56
C GLU A 127 -16.18 3.60 -1.05
N LYS A 128 -16.85 3.27 0.06
CA LYS A 128 -17.81 4.18 0.72
C LYS A 128 -17.16 5.45 1.27
N ALA A 129 -15.89 5.38 1.61
CA ALA A 129 -15.09 6.51 2.05
C ALA A 129 -14.43 7.30 0.92
N GLY A 130 -14.62 6.89 -0.34
CA GLY A 130 -14.04 7.52 -1.52
C GLY A 130 -12.59 7.09 -1.82
N ALA A 131 -12.12 5.97 -1.25
CA ALA A 131 -10.81 5.41 -1.46
C ALA A 131 -10.87 4.01 -2.08
N GLY A 132 -9.73 3.47 -2.51
CA GLY A 132 -9.62 2.11 -3.01
C GLY A 132 -8.54 1.30 -2.31
N LEU A 133 -8.51 0.01 -2.59
CA LEU A 133 -7.53 -0.95 -2.07
C LEU A 133 -6.66 -1.49 -3.19
N LEU A 134 -5.35 -1.51 -2.96
CA LEU A 134 -4.36 -2.13 -3.85
C LEU A 134 -3.64 -3.26 -3.11
N ILE A 135 -3.17 -4.26 -3.86
CA ILE A 135 -2.27 -5.28 -3.36
C ILE A 135 -0.89 -5.03 -3.97
N HIS A 136 0.13 -4.93 -3.11
CA HIS A 136 1.53 -4.87 -3.48
C HIS A 136 2.13 -6.27 -3.56
N ASN A 137 2.94 -6.55 -4.58
CA ASN A 137 3.65 -7.82 -4.71
C ASN A 137 5.01 -7.78 -4.02
N GLU A 138 5.32 -8.89 -3.37
CA GLU A 138 6.65 -9.22 -2.89
C GLU A 138 7.26 -10.33 -3.78
N LYS A 139 8.57 -10.57 -3.66
CA LYS A 139 9.25 -11.63 -4.43
C LYS A 139 8.63 -13.01 -4.20
N GLU A 140 8.31 -13.32 -2.94
CA GLU A 140 7.84 -14.64 -2.53
C GLU A 140 6.52 -15.02 -3.19
N ASP A 141 5.59 -14.08 -3.30
CA ASP A 141 4.27 -14.34 -3.90
C ASP A 141 4.31 -14.39 -5.44
N ILE A 142 5.37 -13.85 -6.04
CA ILE A 142 5.68 -14.07 -7.45
C ILE A 142 6.32 -15.45 -7.70
N CYS A 143 7.18 -15.93 -6.79
CA CYS A 143 7.84 -17.23 -6.94
C CYS A 143 6.91 -18.43 -6.68
N ILE A 144 5.97 -18.29 -5.75
CA ILE A 144 5.07 -19.38 -5.34
C ILE A 144 3.90 -19.50 -6.29
N ARG A 145 3.55 -20.76 -6.64
CA ARG A 145 2.44 -21.07 -7.54
C ARG A 145 1.26 -21.68 -6.80
N VAL A 146 0.07 -21.12 -7.06
CA VAL A 146 -1.20 -21.63 -6.58
C VAL A 146 -2.13 -21.80 -7.76
N ASN A 147 -2.62 -23.02 -8.00
CA ASN A 147 -3.46 -23.37 -9.15
C ASN A 147 -2.87 -22.94 -10.52
N GLY A 148 -1.53 -23.02 -10.66
CA GLY A 148 -0.84 -22.70 -11.91
C GLY A 148 -0.50 -21.22 -12.13
N LYS A 149 -0.98 -20.31 -11.26
CA LYS A 149 -0.70 -18.88 -11.27
C LYS A 149 0.30 -18.52 -10.18
N THR A 150 0.91 -17.34 -10.22
CA THR A 150 1.63 -16.80 -9.06
C THR A 150 0.65 -16.66 -7.88
N ALA A 151 1.12 -16.75 -6.65
CA ALA A 151 0.27 -16.49 -5.49
C ALA A 151 -0.32 -15.07 -5.52
N TYR A 152 0.44 -14.12 -6.06
CA TYR A 152 -0.02 -12.75 -6.29
C TYR A 152 -1.21 -12.67 -7.26
N GLU A 153 -1.07 -13.25 -8.46
CA GLU A 153 -2.17 -13.30 -9.45
C GLU A 153 -3.40 -14.01 -8.88
N TYR A 154 -3.18 -15.12 -8.15
CA TYR A 154 -4.25 -15.85 -7.52
C TYR A 154 -5.01 -14.97 -6.51
N LEU A 155 -4.29 -14.28 -5.63
CA LEU A 155 -4.89 -13.39 -4.62
C LEU A 155 -5.63 -12.23 -5.28
N LEU A 156 -5.01 -11.58 -6.28
CA LEU A 156 -5.60 -10.44 -7.00
C LEU A 156 -6.91 -10.83 -7.68
N GLU A 157 -6.97 -12.00 -8.32
CA GLU A 157 -8.21 -12.52 -8.93
C GLU A 157 -9.26 -12.88 -7.88
N ALA A 158 -8.85 -13.56 -6.78
CA ALA A 158 -9.76 -13.94 -5.70
C ALA A 158 -10.38 -12.72 -5.00
N CYS A 159 -9.68 -11.59 -4.98
CA CYS A 159 -10.20 -10.32 -4.45
C CYS A 159 -11.28 -9.67 -5.33
N GLY A 160 -11.39 -10.06 -6.60
CA GLY A 160 -12.37 -9.46 -7.53
C GLY A 160 -11.96 -8.07 -8.03
N GLU A 161 -12.81 -7.43 -8.82
CA GLU A 161 -12.47 -6.23 -9.61
C GLU A 161 -12.28 -4.95 -8.78
N LYS A 162 -12.81 -4.91 -7.55
CA LYS A 162 -12.70 -3.72 -6.67
C LYS A 162 -11.31 -3.52 -6.06
N VAL A 163 -10.48 -4.56 -6.07
CA VAL A 163 -9.12 -4.49 -5.54
C VAL A 163 -8.15 -4.37 -6.71
N GLY A 164 -7.36 -3.31 -6.72
CA GLY A 164 -6.34 -3.07 -7.75
C GLY A 164 -4.97 -3.65 -7.40
N ALA A 165 -4.02 -3.39 -8.27
CA ALA A 165 -2.63 -3.79 -8.11
C ALA A 165 -1.73 -2.55 -7.97
N GLU A 166 -0.82 -2.59 -7.00
CA GLU A 166 0.40 -1.81 -6.96
C GLU A 166 1.55 -2.77 -7.30
N VAL A 167 2.20 -2.54 -8.41
CA VAL A 167 3.21 -3.46 -8.95
C VAL A 167 4.61 -2.99 -8.56
N ASP A 168 5.29 -3.73 -7.68
CA ASP A 168 6.73 -3.60 -7.54
C ASP A 168 7.43 -4.36 -8.68
N ALA A 169 7.86 -3.61 -9.69
CA ALA A 169 8.53 -4.15 -10.87
C ALA A 169 9.87 -4.83 -10.52
N GLY A 170 10.56 -4.34 -9.48
CA GLY A 170 11.81 -4.92 -8.99
C GLY A 170 11.60 -6.30 -8.37
N TRP A 171 10.64 -6.45 -7.48
CA TRP A 171 10.28 -7.75 -6.90
C TRP A 171 9.70 -8.70 -7.93
N MET A 172 8.91 -8.20 -8.87
CA MET A 172 8.37 -9.03 -9.96
C MET A 172 9.50 -9.61 -10.81
N TYR A 173 10.44 -8.77 -11.24
CA TYR A 173 11.63 -9.22 -11.96
C TYR A 173 12.47 -10.23 -11.15
N CYS A 174 12.71 -9.93 -9.87
CA CYS A 174 13.42 -10.85 -8.96
C CYS A 174 12.69 -12.19 -8.75
N GLY A 175 11.37 -12.19 -8.87
CA GLY A 175 10.52 -13.40 -8.82
C GLY A 175 10.47 -14.20 -10.14
N GLY A 176 11.10 -13.69 -11.20
CA GLY A 176 11.21 -14.36 -12.49
C GLY A 176 10.00 -14.15 -13.42
N VAL A 177 9.23 -13.10 -13.19
CA VAL A 177 8.15 -12.64 -14.08
C VAL A 177 8.59 -11.34 -14.75
N ASP A 178 8.36 -11.21 -16.05
CA ASP A 178 8.61 -9.96 -16.76
C ASP A 178 7.59 -8.89 -16.36
N PRO A 179 8.04 -7.78 -15.74
CA PRO A 179 7.11 -6.73 -15.30
C PRO A 179 6.33 -6.10 -16.44
N GLU A 180 6.94 -5.93 -17.62
CA GLU A 180 6.27 -5.33 -18.78
C GLU A 180 5.12 -6.23 -19.28
N GLU A 181 5.36 -7.53 -19.42
CA GLU A 181 4.33 -8.50 -19.79
C GLU A 181 3.19 -8.53 -18.78
N PHE A 182 3.52 -8.48 -17.47
CA PHE A 182 2.52 -8.45 -16.41
C PHE A 182 1.67 -7.16 -16.46
N LEU A 183 2.30 -5.99 -16.60
CA LEU A 183 1.63 -4.71 -16.68
C LEU A 183 0.65 -4.66 -17.87
N TRP A 184 1.03 -5.19 -19.03
CA TRP A 184 0.13 -5.27 -20.18
C TRP A 184 -1.02 -6.25 -19.97
N ALA A 185 -0.76 -7.39 -19.36
CA ALA A 185 -1.79 -8.42 -19.13
C ALA A 185 -2.84 -7.98 -18.08
N HIS A 186 -2.46 -7.11 -17.15
CA HIS A 186 -3.30 -6.66 -16.03
C HIS A 186 -3.54 -5.14 -16.02
N ALA A 187 -3.45 -4.48 -17.16
CA ALA A 187 -3.50 -3.03 -17.29
C ALA A 187 -4.78 -2.39 -16.70
N ASP A 188 -5.89 -3.10 -16.70
CA ASP A 188 -7.17 -2.69 -16.11
C ASP A 188 -7.13 -2.66 -14.57
N ARG A 189 -6.29 -3.51 -13.97
CA ARG A 189 -6.16 -3.68 -12.52
C ARG A 189 -5.02 -2.85 -11.92
N VAL A 190 -3.97 -2.56 -12.67
CA VAL A 190 -2.81 -1.80 -12.18
C VAL A 190 -3.17 -0.33 -12.00
N LYS A 191 -2.94 0.19 -10.79
CA LYS A 191 -3.20 1.59 -10.42
C LYS A 191 -1.92 2.32 -10.00
N ALA A 192 -0.90 1.57 -9.54
CA ALA A 192 0.43 2.08 -9.16
C ALA A 192 1.53 1.10 -9.60
N VAL A 193 2.74 1.65 -9.84
CA VAL A 193 3.95 0.91 -10.22
C VAL A 193 5.14 1.54 -9.48
#